data_c7486ea5264333057b977709072e402d
#
_entry.id   c7486ea5264333057b977709072e402d
#
_cell.length_a   1.000
_cell.length_b   1.000
_cell.length_c   1.000
_cell.angle_alpha   90.00
_cell.angle_beta   90.00
_cell.angle_gamma   90.00
#
_symmetry.space_group_name_H-M   'P 1'
#
loop_
_entity.id
_entity.type
_entity.pdbx_description
1 polymer ?
#
loop_
_entity_poly.entity_id
_entity_poly.type
_entity_poly.pdbx_seq_one_letter_code
_entity_poly.pdbx_strand_id
1 'polypeptide(L)'
;MPTESPISPQARRVVWLLAAAVFINYFDRGNLATASPLLQKELTLSNSELGALFSAFFWSYAPLQPIAGWLAQRFDVRYVLGGGLALWALATALTSLVSSFAMILMLRILLGFGESVAYPCNAKFLAQRVPSDHRGRANGLIAAGQSLGPTCGTLVGGLVMAEFGWRPAFIVFGVLSLLWLIPWHWATRDGTTKMPAAGAQPVEYRELLRERSLWGTSLGHFCGNYAYYFMLTWLPLILVKTHGLRMDEMALIVAGVYALQAISAPTTGWICDRLIARGVHPNRVLKTTIIVGLCGVAAAMAVCAVAGATLSIVLLLTAGVFFGVQSPALGAITQTLGGPRAAGQWMGIQNLSANMAGVLAPLITGFTVSAGGDFFWAYAVSASITLAGVIAYVFVIRRVELVRWPASLT
;
A
#
# COMPACT_ATOMS: atom_id res chain seq x y z
N MET A 1 -31.03 5.98 -18.44
CA MET A 1 -29.60 6.08 -18.05
C MET A 1 -29.58 6.33 -16.56
N PRO A 2 -28.95 5.51 -15.73
CA PRO A 2 -28.75 5.88 -14.33
C PRO A 2 -27.89 7.14 -14.32
N THR A 3 -28.41 8.21 -13.72
CA THR A 3 -27.65 9.44 -13.52
C THR A 3 -26.48 9.12 -12.61
N GLU A 4 -25.24 9.39 -13.04
CA GLU A 4 -24.04 9.29 -12.20
C GLU A 4 -24.32 10.09 -10.92
N SER A 5 -24.25 9.43 -9.77
CA SER A 5 -24.38 10.12 -8.50
C SER A 5 -23.14 11.00 -8.30
N PRO A 6 -23.24 12.32 -8.36
CA PRO A 6 -22.06 13.17 -8.33
C PRO A 6 -21.37 13.05 -6.96
N ILE A 7 -20.07 12.76 -6.98
CA ILE A 7 -19.23 12.88 -5.77
C ILE A 7 -19.26 14.33 -5.31
N SER A 8 -19.54 14.57 -4.03
CA SER A 8 -19.56 15.94 -3.51
C SER A 8 -18.20 16.61 -3.65
N PRO A 9 -18.14 17.94 -3.91
CA PRO A 9 -16.86 18.64 -4.03
C PRO A 9 -15.97 18.48 -2.78
N GLN A 10 -16.58 18.41 -1.59
CA GLN A 10 -15.87 18.18 -0.34
C GLN A 10 -15.25 16.78 -0.31
N ALA A 11 -16.01 15.73 -0.63
CA ALA A 11 -15.50 14.37 -0.67
C ALA A 11 -14.37 14.22 -1.68
N ARG A 12 -14.47 14.87 -2.85
CA ARG A 12 -13.41 14.90 -3.87
C ARG A 12 -12.12 15.54 -3.35
N ARG A 13 -12.21 16.67 -2.63
CA ARG A 13 -11.04 17.31 -2.00
C ARG A 13 -10.38 16.38 -0.98
N VAL A 14 -11.18 15.70 -0.15
CA VAL A 14 -10.67 14.75 0.83
C VAL A 14 -9.99 13.56 0.15
N VAL A 15 -10.52 13.03 -0.96
CA VAL A 15 -9.88 11.95 -1.73
C VAL A 15 -8.48 12.36 -2.22
N TRP A 16 -8.31 13.57 -2.72
CA TRP A 16 -6.99 14.09 -3.11
C TRP A 16 -6.03 14.18 -1.93
N LEU A 17 -6.53 14.63 -0.77
CA LEU A 17 -5.71 14.69 0.45
C LEU A 17 -5.35 13.29 0.97
N LEU A 18 -6.25 12.32 0.87
CA LEU A 18 -5.95 10.92 1.20
C LEU A 18 -4.86 10.34 0.29
N ALA A 19 -4.94 10.63 -1.02
CA ALA A 19 -3.90 10.22 -1.97
C ALA A 19 -2.56 10.91 -1.67
N ALA A 20 -2.58 12.19 -1.32
CA ALA A 20 -1.38 12.93 -0.90
C ALA A 20 -0.80 12.37 0.41
N ALA A 21 -1.63 12.00 1.39
CA ALA A 21 -1.18 11.35 2.62
C ALA A 21 -0.48 10.03 2.34
N VAL A 22 -1.02 9.20 1.42
CA VAL A 22 -0.37 7.95 1.00
C VAL A 22 0.92 8.22 0.23
N PHE A 23 0.96 9.23 -0.62
CA PHE A 23 2.20 9.65 -1.29
C PHE A 23 3.28 10.01 -0.25
N ILE A 24 2.97 10.85 0.75
CA ILE A 24 3.88 11.24 1.83
C ILE A 24 4.34 10.00 2.61
N ASN A 25 3.41 9.13 2.99
CA ASN A 25 3.68 7.88 3.70
C ASN A 25 4.75 7.03 2.97
N TYR A 26 4.58 6.84 1.68
CA TYR A 26 5.52 6.05 0.88
C TYR A 26 6.80 6.80 0.49
N PHE A 27 6.74 8.12 0.40
CA PHE A 27 7.91 8.98 0.27
C PHE A 27 8.83 8.81 1.49
N ASP A 28 8.27 8.86 2.70
CA ASP A 28 9.03 8.73 3.95
C ASP A 28 9.65 7.33 4.14
N ARG A 29 9.00 6.28 3.63
CA ARG A 29 9.55 4.91 3.69
C ARG A 29 10.87 4.75 2.95
N GLY A 30 11.06 5.46 1.84
CA GLY A 30 12.31 5.44 1.05
C GLY A 30 13.46 6.19 1.70
N ASN A 31 13.19 7.15 2.58
CA ASN A 31 14.19 8.07 3.10
C ASN A 31 15.32 7.38 3.88
N LEU A 32 15.01 6.40 4.73
CA LEU A 32 16.04 5.70 5.49
C LEU A 32 16.95 4.85 4.59
N ALA A 33 16.39 4.19 3.58
CA ALA A 33 17.16 3.43 2.63
C ALA A 33 18.13 4.34 1.84
N THR A 34 17.64 5.49 1.41
CA THR A 34 18.44 6.52 0.72
C THR A 34 19.53 7.09 1.62
N ALA A 35 19.23 7.31 2.90
CA ALA A 35 20.17 7.84 3.89
C ALA A 35 21.17 6.79 4.40
N SER A 36 20.95 5.49 4.15
CA SER A 36 21.68 4.40 4.80
C SER A 36 23.21 4.48 4.66
N PRO A 37 23.82 4.85 3.53
CA PRO A 37 25.29 4.95 3.45
C PRO A 37 25.85 6.06 4.34
N LEU A 38 25.11 7.18 4.46
CA LEU A 38 25.50 8.32 5.30
C LEU A 38 25.35 7.99 6.77
N LEU A 39 24.23 7.37 7.15
CA LEU A 39 23.95 6.90 8.51
C LEU A 39 24.98 5.86 8.97
N GLN A 40 25.30 4.89 8.12
CA GLN A 40 26.24 3.84 8.42
C GLN A 40 27.64 4.41 8.68
N LYS A 41 28.06 5.38 7.86
CA LYS A 41 29.35 6.06 8.03
C LYS A 41 29.41 6.92 9.30
N GLU A 42 28.37 7.71 9.56
CA GLU A 42 28.34 8.67 10.68
C GLU A 42 28.15 7.98 12.04
N LEU A 43 27.28 6.97 12.11
CA LEU A 43 26.95 6.27 13.36
C LEU A 43 27.69 4.94 13.51
N THR A 44 28.63 4.61 12.60
CA THR A 44 29.41 3.38 12.60
C THR A 44 28.56 2.10 12.72
N LEU A 45 27.39 2.08 12.03
CA LEU A 45 26.43 0.99 12.13
C LEU A 45 26.94 -0.25 11.38
N SER A 46 26.78 -1.41 11.99
CA SER A 46 26.93 -2.70 11.32
C SER A 46 25.78 -2.94 10.31
N ASN A 47 26.00 -3.85 9.37
CA ASN A 47 24.94 -4.24 8.41
C ASN A 47 23.72 -4.87 9.13
N SER A 48 23.94 -5.57 10.23
CA SER A 48 22.84 -6.15 11.03
C SER A 48 22.00 -5.08 11.73
N GLU A 49 22.64 -4.05 12.28
CA GLU A 49 21.92 -2.91 12.89
C GLU A 49 21.13 -2.13 11.83
N LEU A 50 21.71 -1.91 10.64
CA LEU A 50 21.01 -1.28 9.54
C LEU A 50 19.79 -2.10 9.10
N GLY A 51 19.95 -3.41 9.00
CA GLY A 51 18.84 -4.34 8.72
C GLY A 51 17.74 -4.27 9.78
N ALA A 52 18.12 -4.18 11.06
CA ALA A 52 17.18 -3.99 12.16
C ALA A 52 16.41 -2.66 12.04
N LEU A 53 17.09 -1.56 11.68
CA LEU A 53 16.43 -0.26 11.46
C LEU A 53 15.41 -0.32 10.30
N PHE A 54 15.71 -1.03 9.22
CA PHE A 54 14.79 -1.21 8.11
C PHE A 54 13.56 -2.04 8.51
N SER A 55 13.74 -3.09 9.31
CA SER A 55 12.66 -3.96 9.75
C SER A 55 11.82 -3.37 10.89
N ALA A 56 12.39 -2.50 11.72
CA ALA A 56 11.75 -1.95 12.91
C ALA A 56 10.41 -1.25 12.62
N PHE A 57 10.28 -0.64 11.46
CA PHE A 57 9.03 -0.07 10.99
C PHE A 57 7.89 -1.11 11.01
N PHE A 58 8.14 -2.31 10.49
CA PHE A 58 7.13 -3.37 10.40
C PHE A 58 6.80 -4.00 11.75
N TRP A 59 7.65 -3.87 12.77
CA TRP A 59 7.40 -4.42 14.10
C TRP A 59 6.20 -3.77 14.79
N SER A 60 5.92 -2.51 14.48
CA SER A 60 4.71 -1.82 14.93
C SER A 60 3.64 -1.74 13.85
N TYR A 61 4.02 -1.41 12.62
CA TYR A 61 3.09 -1.17 11.52
C TYR A 61 2.16 -2.36 11.27
N ALA A 62 2.69 -3.58 11.16
CA ALA A 62 1.89 -4.74 10.82
C ALA A 62 0.95 -5.19 11.98
N PRO A 63 1.44 -5.42 13.21
CA PRO A 63 0.55 -5.87 14.30
C PRO A 63 -0.48 -4.82 14.74
N LEU A 64 -0.20 -3.53 14.49
CA LEU A 64 -1.14 -2.45 14.84
C LEU A 64 -2.26 -2.24 13.80
N GLN A 65 -2.21 -2.86 12.64
CA GLN A 65 -3.22 -2.70 11.60
C GLN A 65 -4.66 -3.01 12.07
N PRO A 66 -4.95 -4.09 12.84
CA PRO A 66 -6.28 -4.32 13.36
C PRO A 66 -6.74 -3.24 14.34
N ILE A 67 -5.82 -2.75 15.20
CA ILE A 67 -6.10 -1.66 16.15
C ILE A 67 -6.39 -0.36 15.39
N ALA A 68 -5.58 -0.04 14.39
CA ALA A 68 -5.78 1.10 13.50
C ALA A 68 -7.13 1.02 12.76
N GLY A 69 -7.53 -0.19 12.33
CA GLY A 69 -8.84 -0.45 11.75
C GLY A 69 -9.99 -0.18 12.72
N TRP A 70 -9.84 -0.58 13.98
CA TRP A 70 -10.80 -0.28 15.04
C TRP A 70 -10.86 1.22 15.34
N LEU A 71 -9.70 1.88 15.50
CA LEU A 71 -9.63 3.32 15.70
C LEU A 71 -10.30 4.08 14.55
N ALA A 72 -9.96 3.74 13.31
CA ALA A 72 -10.58 4.33 12.13
C ALA A 72 -12.10 4.15 12.15
N GLN A 73 -12.61 2.98 12.56
CA GLN A 73 -14.04 2.71 12.57
C GLN A 73 -14.76 3.40 13.74
N ARG A 74 -14.14 3.47 14.92
CA ARG A 74 -14.74 4.02 16.14
C ARG A 74 -14.75 5.54 16.17
N PHE A 75 -13.69 6.16 15.69
CA PHE A 75 -13.47 7.60 15.78
C PHE A 75 -13.57 8.30 14.41
N ASP A 76 -13.66 9.62 14.42
CA ASP A 76 -13.65 10.41 13.20
C ASP A 76 -12.29 10.29 12.49
N VAL A 77 -12.33 9.96 11.20
CA VAL A 77 -11.13 9.86 10.33
C VAL A 77 -10.28 11.12 10.39
N ARG A 78 -10.89 12.30 10.59
CA ARG A 78 -10.19 13.58 10.76
C ARG A 78 -9.12 13.51 11.82
N TYR A 79 -9.48 13.01 13.01
CA TYR A 79 -8.56 12.97 14.15
C TYR A 79 -7.61 11.76 14.09
N VAL A 80 -8.11 10.61 13.65
CA VAL A 80 -7.29 9.38 13.57
C VAL A 80 -6.20 9.54 12.53
N LEU A 81 -6.52 9.94 11.30
CA LEU A 81 -5.53 10.14 10.25
C LEU A 81 -4.66 11.37 10.53
N GLY A 82 -5.25 12.48 10.97
CA GLY A 82 -4.49 13.68 11.31
C GLY A 82 -3.49 13.46 12.44
N GLY A 83 -3.90 12.77 13.52
CA GLY A 83 -3.02 12.39 14.63
C GLY A 83 -1.94 11.40 14.23
N GLY A 84 -2.28 10.38 13.43
CA GLY A 84 -1.32 9.44 12.87
C GLY A 84 -0.28 10.15 12.02
N LEU A 85 -0.71 11.04 11.11
CA LEU A 85 0.19 11.81 10.25
C LEU A 85 1.10 12.73 11.08
N ALA A 86 0.56 13.44 12.07
CA ALA A 86 1.37 14.26 12.97
C ALA A 86 2.45 13.42 13.66
N LEU A 87 2.08 12.24 14.13
CA LEU A 87 3.01 11.34 14.84
C LEU A 87 4.14 10.86 13.92
N TRP A 88 3.82 10.37 12.70
CA TRP A 88 4.88 9.90 11.80
C TRP A 88 5.75 11.05 11.27
N ALA A 89 5.16 12.20 10.98
CA ALA A 89 5.91 13.37 10.52
C ALA A 89 6.88 13.89 11.60
N LEU A 90 6.44 13.90 12.88
CA LEU A 90 7.31 14.22 14.02
C LEU A 90 8.43 13.17 14.19
N ALA A 91 8.11 11.87 14.07
CA ALA A 91 9.12 10.82 14.15
C ALA A 91 10.17 10.97 13.04
N THR A 92 9.73 11.31 11.81
CA THR A 92 10.63 11.61 10.69
C THR A 92 11.53 12.81 11.01
N ALA A 93 10.97 13.94 11.43
CA ALA A 93 11.74 15.13 11.76
C ALA A 93 12.72 14.89 12.93
N LEU A 94 12.26 14.24 14.02
CA LEU A 94 13.06 13.94 15.18
C LEU A 94 14.23 12.98 14.89
N THR A 95 14.12 12.14 13.85
CA THR A 95 15.22 11.26 13.41
C THR A 95 16.48 12.06 13.10
N SER A 96 16.35 13.29 12.60
CA SER A 96 17.49 14.18 12.32
C SER A 96 18.28 14.62 13.54
N LEU A 97 17.65 14.65 14.72
CA LEU A 97 18.22 15.20 15.95
C LEU A 97 18.94 14.13 16.81
N VAL A 98 18.82 12.87 16.45
CA VAL A 98 19.36 11.76 17.23
C VAL A 98 20.64 11.21 16.62
N SER A 99 21.51 10.64 17.48
CA SER A 99 22.81 10.10 17.10
C SER A 99 23.06 8.69 17.63
N SER A 100 22.02 8.00 18.11
CA SER A 100 22.17 6.63 18.59
C SER A 100 21.26 5.67 17.83
N PHE A 101 21.75 4.47 17.60
CA PHE A 101 20.99 3.36 16.99
C PHE A 101 19.63 3.14 17.70
N ALA A 102 19.65 3.06 19.05
CA ALA A 102 18.45 2.79 19.83
C ALA A 102 17.37 3.87 19.64
N MET A 103 17.77 5.14 19.59
CA MET A 103 16.81 6.23 19.39
C MET A 103 16.24 6.23 17.98
N ILE A 104 17.05 5.97 16.94
CA ILE A 104 16.55 5.83 15.58
C ILE A 104 15.59 4.63 15.48
N LEU A 105 15.93 3.51 16.11
CA LEU A 105 15.08 2.31 16.18
C LEU A 105 13.71 2.64 16.80
N MET A 106 13.69 3.35 17.93
CA MET A 106 12.45 3.78 18.60
C MET A 106 11.62 4.71 17.69
N LEU A 107 12.26 5.66 17.02
CA LEU A 107 11.56 6.55 16.09
C LEU A 107 11.01 5.80 14.87
N ARG A 108 11.67 4.74 14.41
CA ARG A 108 11.16 3.85 13.36
C ARG A 108 9.92 3.08 13.80
N ILE A 109 9.90 2.58 15.04
CA ILE A 109 8.73 1.93 15.63
C ILE A 109 7.58 2.94 15.76
N LEU A 110 7.87 4.16 16.22
CA LEU A 110 6.89 5.23 16.35
C LEU A 110 6.31 5.67 14.99
N LEU A 111 7.15 5.74 13.96
CA LEU A 111 6.75 6.02 12.59
C LEU A 111 5.77 4.95 12.08
N GLY A 112 6.09 3.66 12.27
CA GLY A 112 5.20 2.57 11.90
C GLY A 112 3.84 2.61 12.61
N PHE A 113 3.82 3.03 13.88
CA PHE A 113 2.58 3.28 14.62
C PHE A 113 1.75 4.38 13.96
N GLY A 114 2.35 5.54 13.69
CA GLY A 114 1.66 6.67 13.07
C GLY A 114 1.12 6.35 11.67
N GLU A 115 1.89 5.65 10.86
CA GLU A 115 1.49 5.29 9.49
C GLU A 115 0.39 4.22 9.41
N SER A 116 0.24 3.37 10.43
CA SER A 116 -0.69 2.23 10.41
C SER A 116 -2.15 2.63 10.16
N VAL A 117 -2.55 3.85 10.49
CA VAL A 117 -3.94 4.32 10.37
C VAL A 117 -4.34 4.74 8.95
N ALA A 118 -3.38 4.96 8.05
CA ALA A 118 -3.64 5.56 6.74
C ALA A 118 -4.64 4.74 5.90
N TYR A 119 -4.36 3.48 5.66
CA TYR A 119 -5.24 2.63 4.84
C TYR A 119 -6.58 2.31 5.47
N PRO A 120 -6.70 2.00 6.78
CA PRO A 120 -7.99 1.85 7.43
C PRO A 120 -8.87 3.12 7.34
N CYS A 121 -8.26 4.30 7.52
CA CYS A 121 -8.97 5.57 7.38
C CYS A 121 -9.45 5.81 5.94
N ASN A 122 -8.59 5.53 4.94
CA ASN A 122 -8.96 5.61 3.53
C ASN A 122 -10.14 4.70 3.23
N ALA A 123 -10.08 3.42 3.64
CA ALA A 123 -11.12 2.44 3.38
C ALA A 123 -12.47 2.89 3.98
N LYS A 124 -12.47 3.34 5.24
CA LYS A 124 -13.69 3.86 5.89
C LYS A 124 -14.25 5.07 5.15
N PHE A 125 -13.40 6.07 4.86
CA PHE A 125 -13.88 7.30 4.22
C PHE A 125 -14.47 7.00 2.84
N LEU A 126 -13.79 6.22 2.01
CA LEU A 126 -14.27 5.88 0.67
C LEU A 126 -15.56 5.06 0.73
N ALA A 127 -15.68 4.11 1.67
CA ALA A 127 -16.89 3.33 1.84
C ALA A 127 -18.11 4.18 2.26
N GLN A 128 -17.88 5.26 3.02
CA GLN A 128 -18.95 6.11 3.55
C GLN A 128 -19.35 7.27 2.66
N ARG A 129 -18.41 7.84 1.91
CA ARG A 129 -18.56 9.14 1.26
C ARG A 129 -18.40 9.12 -0.26
N VAL A 130 -17.88 8.01 -0.81
CA VAL A 130 -17.67 7.89 -2.24
C VAL A 130 -18.63 6.85 -2.82
N PRO A 131 -19.48 7.24 -3.79
CA PRO A 131 -20.37 6.31 -4.48
C PRO A 131 -19.60 5.16 -5.13
N SER A 132 -20.23 4.00 -5.29
CA SER A 132 -19.59 2.78 -5.79
C SER A 132 -18.98 2.94 -7.18
N ASP A 133 -19.60 3.75 -8.03
CA ASP A 133 -19.20 4.10 -9.39
C ASP A 133 -18.05 5.11 -9.48
N HIS A 134 -17.55 5.60 -8.33
CA HIS A 134 -16.41 6.51 -8.21
C HIS A 134 -15.26 5.95 -7.37
N ARG A 135 -15.45 4.79 -6.72
CA ARG A 135 -14.44 4.18 -5.83
C ARG A 135 -13.21 3.68 -6.58
N GLY A 136 -13.39 3.22 -7.81
CA GLY A 136 -12.29 2.77 -8.65
C GLY A 136 -11.28 3.89 -8.91
N ARG A 137 -11.77 5.07 -9.34
CA ARG A 137 -10.91 6.27 -9.55
C ARG A 137 -10.24 6.72 -8.26
N ALA A 138 -10.99 6.75 -7.16
CA ALA A 138 -10.45 7.18 -5.86
C ALA A 138 -9.34 6.24 -5.38
N ASN A 139 -9.54 4.92 -5.46
CA ASN A 139 -8.51 3.93 -5.11
C ASN A 139 -7.33 3.96 -6.08
N GLY A 140 -7.59 4.18 -7.39
CA GLY A 140 -6.53 4.34 -8.39
C GLY A 140 -5.63 5.53 -8.12
N LEU A 141 -6.20 6.67 -7.69
CA LEU A 141 -5.45 7.85 -7.31
C LEU A 141 -4.59 7.60 -6.06
N ILE A 142 -5.13 6.90 -5.05
CA ILE A 142 -4.39 6.49 -3.86
C ILE A 142 -3.24 5.54 -4.23
N ALA A 143 -3.48 4.58 -5.12
CA ALA A 143 -2.47 3.66 -5.61
C ALA A 143 -1.36 4.36 -6.43
N ALA A 144 -1.70 5.40 -7.20
CA ALA A 144 -0.71 6.25 -7.86
C ALA A 144 0.18 6.96 -6.83
N GLY A 145 -0.38 7.51 -5.76
CA GLY A 145 0.37 8.09 -4.65
C GLY A 145 1.34 7.09 -4.02
N GLN A 146 0.87 5.85 -3.81
CA GLN A 146 1.70 4.74 -3.29
C GLN A 146 2.91 4.45 -4.19
N SER A 147 2.75 4.51 -5.51
CA SER A 147 3.82 4.17 -6.46
C SER A 147 4.77 5.35 -6.69
N LEU A 148 4.26 6.57 -6.74
CA LEU A 148 5.05 7.77 -6.94
C LEU A 148 5.83 8.19 -5.69
N GLY A 149 5.31 7.88 -4.50
CA GLY A 149 5.96 8.22 -3.23
C GLY A 149 7.42 7.76 -3.16
N PRO A 150 7.72 6.46 -3.27
CA PRO A 150 9.09 5.96 -3.21
C PRO A 150 9.97 6.51 -4.32
N THR A 151 9.44 6.64 -5.55
CA THR A 151 10.20 7.17 -6.68
C THR A 151 10.66 8.60 -6.42
N CYS A 152 9.72 9.48 -6.03
CA CYS A 152 10.03 10.87 -5.70
C CYS A 152 10.89 10.96 -4.42
N GLY A 153 10.61 10.12 -3.41
CA GLY A 153 11.37 10.08 -2.16
C GLY A 153 12.84 9.74 -2.39
N THR A 154 13.12 8.74 -3.21
CA THR A 154 14.49 8.36 -3.53
C THR A 154 15.20 9.42 -4.38
N LEU A 155 14.54 9.96 -5.41
CA LEU A 155 15.13 10.97 -6.28
C LEU A 155 15.36 12.30 -5.53
N VAL A 156 14.32 12.88 -4.96
CA VAL A 156 14.40 14.16 -4.24
C VAL A 156 15.22 14.00 -2.97
N GLY A 157 14.97 12.91 -2.22
CA GLY A 157 15.72 12.60 -1.00
C GLY A 157 17.19 12.41 -1.29
N GLY A 158 17.55 11.67 -2.34
CA GLY A 158 18.94 11.46 -2.74
C GLY A 158 19.66 12.76 -3.10
N LEU A 159 19.02 13.64 -3.89
CA LEU A 159 19.59 14.94 -4.25
C LEU A 159 19.79 15.84 -3.02
N VAL A 160 18.75 15.95 -2.17
CA VAL A 160 18.85 16.75 -0.93
C VAL A 160 19.93 16.20 0.00
N MET A 161 20.00 14.88 0.17
CA MET A 161 20.99 14.25 1.05
C MET A 161 22.41 14.34 0.51
N ALA A 162 22.60 14.32 -0.82
CA ALA A 162 23.90 14.50 -1.44
C ALA A 162 24.47 15.91 -1.20
N GLU A 163 23.62 16.93 -1.24
CA GLU A 163 24.03 18.33 -1.09
C GLU A 163 24.11 18.75 0.38
N PHE A 164 23.11 18.39 1.18
CA PHE A 164 22.93 18.91 2.55
C PHE A 164 23.12 17.86 3.64
N GLY A 165 23.32 16.61 3.28
CA GLY A 165 23.38 15.50 4.23
C GLY A 165 21.98 14.99 4.64
N TRP A 166 21.94 13.87 5.39
CA TRP A 166 20.70 13.20 5.73
C TRP A 166 19.88 13.92 6.80
N ARG A 167 20.52 14.62 7.76
CA ARG A 167 19.83 15.29 8.87
C ARG A 167 18.92 16.43 8.40
N PRO A 168 19.37 17.41 7.61
CA PRO A 168 18.49 18.44 7.05
C PRO A 168 17.37 17.87 6.18
N ALA A 169 17.64 16.78 5.43
CA ALA A 169 16.62 16.13 4.63
C ALA A 169 15.46 15.59 5.49
N PHE A 170 15.76 14.90 6.59
CA PHE A 170 14.72 14.38 7.51
C PHE A 170 13.91 15.50 8.19
N ILE A 171 14.55 16.65 8.53
CA ILE A 171 13.81 17.84 9.03
C ILE A 171 12.85 18.34 7.97
N VAL A 172 13.35 18.58 6.75
CA VAL A 172 12.54 19.13 5.65
C VAL A 172 11.37 18.22 5.35
N PHE A 173 11.59 16.92 5.23
CA PHE A 173 10.52 15.96 4.92
C PHE A 173 9.48 15.87 6.04
N GLY A 174 9.92 15.80 7.29
CA GLY A 174 9.00 15.80 8.42
C GLY A 174 8.17 17.09 8.52
N VAL A 175 8.79 18.26 8.31
CA VAL A 175 8.07 19.54 8.30
C VAL A 175 7.10 19.63 7.12
N LEU A 176 7.50 19.24 5.92
CA LEU A 176 6.61 19.21 4.75
C LEU A 176 5.42 18.27 4.98
N SER A 177 5.65 17.13 5.62
CA SER A 177 4.58 16.20 6.02
C SER A 177 3.61 16.85 7.01
N LEU A 178 4.11 17.61 8.00
CA LEU A 178 3.27 18.36 8.95
C LEU A 178 2.44 19.44 8.25
N LEU A 179 2.96 20.10 7.22
CA LEU A 179 2.21 21.12 6.47
C LEU A 179 0.94 20.54 5.81
N TRP A 180 0.90 19.23 5.52
CA TRP A 180 -0.31 18.59 5.00
C TRP A 180 -1.50 18.67 6.00
N LEU A 181 -1.24 18.79 7.30
CA LEU A 181 -2.30 18.94 8.29
C LEU A 181 -3.14 20.20 8.10
N ILE A 182 -2.57 21.25 7.50
CA ILE A 182 -3.25 22.53 7.26
C ILE A 182 -4.44 22.32 6.30
N PRO A 183 -4.23 21.91 5.03
CA PRO A 183 -5.33 21.65 4.12
C PRO A 183 -6.25 20.51 4.61
N TRP A 184 -5.73 19.50 5.34
CA TRP A 184 -6.54 18.45 5.95
C TRP A 184 -7.54 19.01 6.95
N HIS A 185 -7.07 19.86 7.88
CA HIS A 185 -7.92 20.49 8.88
C HIS A 185 -9.04 21.29 8.21
N TRP A 186 -8.72 22.07 7.17
CA TRP A 186 -9.69 22.92 6.46
C TRP A 186 -10.71 22.10 5.67
N ALA A 187 -10.27 21.04 4.99
CA ALA A 187 -11.16 20.21 4.19
C ALA A 187 -12.11 19.32 5.03
N THR A 188 -11.78 19.09 6.31
CA THR A 188 -12.53 18.16 7.17
C THR A 188 -13.29 18.87 8.30
N ARG A 189 -13.17 20.20 8.46
CA ARG A 189 -13.83 20.96 9.55
C ARG A 189 -15.34 20.89 9.50
N ASP A 190 -15.92 20.76 8.32
CA ASP A 190 -17.37 20.79 8.10
C ASP A 190 -18.05 19.44 8.42
N GLY A 191 -17.36 18.52 9.10
CA GLY A 191 -17.91 17.23 9.47
C GLY A 191 -17.98 16.21 8.31
N THR A 192 -17.32 16.50 7.18
CA THR A 192 -17.29 15.59 6.00
C THR A 192 -16.77 14.18 6.36
N THR A 193 -15.96 14.07 7.39
CA THR A 193 -15.38 12.80 7.87
C THR A 193 -16.17 12.18 9.03
N LYS A 194 -17.14 12.89 9.61
CA LYS A 194 -17.99 12.37 10.69
C LYS A 194 -18.83 11.21 10.19
N MET A 195 -19.09 10.25 11.07
CA MET A 195 -20.08 9.21 10.79
C MET A 195 -21.45 9.84 10.55
N PRO A 196 -22.24 9.33 9.60
CA PRO A 196 -23.65 9.68 9.53
C PRO A 196 -24.31 9.41 10.89
N ALA A 197 -25.18 10.32 11.33
CA ALA A 197 -25.83 10.29 12.66
C ALA A 197 -26.73 9.08 12.93
N ALA A 198 -27.02 8.26 11.96
CA ALA A 198 -27.82 7.05 12.11
C ALA A 198 -26.99 5.86 12.59
N GLY A 199 -26.77 5.73 13.87
CA GLY A 199 -26.74 4.49 14.65
C GLY A 199 -25.85 3.32 14.24
N ALA A 200 -24.97 3.45 13.27
CA ALA A 200 -24.18 2.32 12.82
C ALA A 200 -22.93 2.12 13.72
N GLN A 201 -23.13 1.39 14.82
CA GLN A 201 -21.99 0.94 15.61
C GLN A 201 -21.00 0.11 14.76
N PRO A 202 -19.69 0.17 15.06
CA PRO A 202 -18.70 -0.73 14.45
C PRO A 202 -19.13 -2.18 14.64
N VAL A 203 -18.82 -3.01 13.66
CA VAL A 203 -19.04 -4.46 13.74
C VAL A 203 -18.10 -5.05 14.78
N GLU A 204 -18.56 -6.02 15.57
CA GLU A 204 -17.67 -6.73 16.48
C GLU A 204 -16.62 -7.54 15.70
N TYR A 205 -15.38 -7.56 16.18
CA TYR A 205 -14.32 -8.35 15.54
C TYR A 205 -14.67 -9.84 15.43
N ARG A 206 -15.40 -10.39 16.39
CA ARG A 206 -15.85 -11.78 16.37
C ARG A 206 -16.73 -12.08 15.15
N GLU A 207 -17.63 -11.17 14.79
CA GLU A 207 -18.49 -11.30 13.61
C GLU A 207 -17.67 -11.13 12.32
N LEU A 208 -16.80 -10.11 12.31
CA LEU A 208 -15.92 -9.83 11.18
C LEU A 208 -15.00 -11.02 10.86
N LEU A 209 -14.38 -11.65 11.87
CA LEU A 209 -13.49 -12.80 11.71
C LEU A 209 -14.21 -14.07 11.28
N ARG A 210 -15.54 -14.16 11.44
CA ARG A 210 -16.35 -15.27 10.92
C ARG A 210 -16.67 -15.12 9.43
N GLU A 211 -16.49 -13.91 8.89
CA GLU A 211 -16.83 -13.64 7.50
C GLU A 211 -15.79 -14.28 6.55
N ARG A 212 -16.26 -15.22 5.74
CA ARG A 212 -15.42 -15.96 4.79
C ARG A 212 -14.73 -15.04 3.78
N SER A 213 -15.43 -14.00 3.33
CA SER A 213 -14.92 -13.06 2.33
C SER A 213 -13.77 -12.22 2.88
N LEU A 214 -13.70 -11.99 4.20
CA LEU A 214 -12.56 -11.34 4.85
C LEU A 214 -11.28 -12.15 4.63
N TRP A 215 -11.33 -13.45 4.89
CA TRP A 215 -10.16 -14.31 4.71
C TRP A 215 -9.78 -14.48 3.24
N GLY A 216 -10.78 -14.50 2.34
CA GLY A 216 -10.54 -14.48 0.91
C GLY A 216 -9.81 -13.23 0.43
N THR A 217 -10.26 -12.04 0.86
CA THR A 217 -9.58 -10.78 0.52
C THR A 217 -8.23 -10.66 1.19
N SER A 218 -8.07 -11.14 2.42
CA SER A 218 -6.80 -11.13 3.16
C SER A 218 -5.76 -12.03 2.49
N LEU A 219 -6.13 -13.25 2.12
CA LEU A 219 -5.27 -14.17 1.39
C LEU A 219 -4.90 -13.64 0.00
N GLY A 220 -5.89 -13.15 -0.74
CA GLY A 220 -5.64 -12.57 -2.07
C GLY A 220 -4.72 -11.36 -2.01
N HIS A 221 -4.87 -10.50 -1.00
CA HIS A 221 -3.99 -9.35 -0.80
C HIS A 221 -2.57 -9.77 -0.39
N PHE A 222 -2.44 -10.74 0.53
CA PHE A 222 -1.14 -11.34 0.86
C PHE A 222 -0.43 -11.86 -0.40
N CYS A 223 -1.14 -12.63 -1.22
CA CYS A 223 -0.58 -13.23 -2.43
C CYS A 223 -0.14 -12.20 -3.46
N GLY A 224 -0.93 -11.15 -3.69
CA GLY A 224 -0.54 -10.05 -4.57
C GLY A 224 0.65 -9.26 -4.03
N ASN A 225 0.67 -8.99 -2.73
CA ASN A 225 1.76 -8.31 -2.06
C ASN A 225 3.05 -9.14 -1.99
N TYR A 226 2.97 -10.46 -2.00
CA TYR A 226 4.17 -11.29 -2.05
C TYR A 226 5.01 -11.00 -3.30
N ALA A 227 4.39 -10.97 -4.47
CA ALA A 227 5.08 -10.60 -5.71
C ALA A 227 5.56 -9.14 -5.69
N TYR A 228 4.78 -8.22 -5.13
CA TYR A 228 5.17 -6.82 -4.99
C TYR A 228 6.43 -6.66 -4.12
N TYR A 229 6.47 -7.28 -2.93
CA TYR A 229 7.64 -7.22 -2.05
C TYR A 229 8.83 -8.01 -2.58
N PHE A 230 8.60 -9.11 -3.29
CA PHE A 230 9.66 -9.80 -4.02
C PHE A 230 10.33 -8.87 -5.02
N MET A 231 9.56 -8.19 -5.86
CA MET A 231 10.10 -7.22 -6.82
C MET A 231 10.75 -6.04 -6.11
N LEU A 232 10.12 -5.47 -5.09
CA LEU A 232 10.65 -4.31 -4.37
C LEU A 232 12.04 -4.58 -3.78
N THR A 233 12.28 -5.78 -3.27
CA THR A 233 13.53 -6.10 -2.56
C THR A 233 14.60 -6.71 -3.47
N TRP A 234 14.22 -7.56 -4.41
CA TRP A 234 15.18 -8.36 -5.18
C TRP A 234 15.39 -7.92 -6.63
N LEU A 235 14.43 -7.15 -7.20
CA LEU A 235 14.53 -6.71 -8.59
C LEU A 235 15.85 -5.97 -8.92
N PRO A 236 16.34 -5.01 -8.10
CA PRO A 236 17.61 -4.37 -8.37
C PRO A 236 18.77 -5.37 -8.46
N LEU A 237 18.84 -6.32 -7.52
CA LEU A 237 19.89 -7.32 -7.47
C LEU A 237 19.82 -8.28 -8.68
N ILE A 238 18.61 -8.70 -9.06
CA ILE A 238 18.39 -9.56 -10.22
C ILE A 238 18.88 -8.88 -11.49
N LEU A 239 18.49 -7.63 -11.72
CA LEU A 239 18.88 -6.87 -12.91
C LEU A 239 20.41 -6.72 -13.02
N VAL A 240 21.07 -6.45 -11.92
CA VAL A 240 22.54 -6.27 -11.91
C VAL A 240 23.26 -7.62 -11.97
N LYS A 241 22.93 -8.58 -11.08
CA LYS A 241 23.69 -9.84 -10.97
C LYS A 241 23.34 -10.86 -12.03
N THR A 242 22.04 -10.99 -12.37
CA THR A 242 21.59 -12.03 -13.32
C THR A 242 21.64 -11.53 -14.76
N HIS A 243 21.26 -10.27 -14.97
CA HIS A 243 21.19 -9.70 -16.32
C HIS A 243 22.37 -8.81 -16.69
N GLY A 244 23.32 -8.59 -15.76
CA GLY A 244 24.58 -7.86 -16.04
C GLY A 244 24.39 -6.36 -16.31
N LEU A 245 23.25 -5.78 -15.89
CA LEU A 245 22.97 -4.37 -16.14
C LEU A 245 23.81 -3.46 -15.26
N ARG A 246 24.11 -2.29 -15.80
CA ARG A 246 24.73 -1.20 -15.03
C ARG A 246 23.72 -0.63 -14.04
N MET A 247 24.23 0.03 -13.01
CA MET A 247 23.39 0.61 -11.94
C MET A 247 22.41 1.67 -12.46
N ASP A 248 22.82 2.47 -13.44
CA ASP A 248 21.98 3.48 -14.08
C ASP A 248 20.84 2.85 -14.92
N GLU A 249 21.14 1.81 -15.68
CA GLU A 249 20.16 1.05 -16.46
C GLU A 249 19.14 0.35 -15.54
N MET A 250 19.63 -0.29 -14.49
CA MET A 250 18.77 -0.89 -13.45
C MET A 250 17.83 0.12 -12.84
N ALA A 251 18.35 1.28 -12.45
CA ALA A 251 17.53 2.34 -11.83
C ALA A 251 16.41 2.83 -12.76
N LEU A 252 16.70 3.00 -14.05
CA LEU A 252 15.71 3.38 -15.06
C LEU A 252 14.61 2.32 -15.23
N ILE A 253 14.96 1.03 -15.25
CA ILE A 253 14.00 -0.06 -15.40
C ILE A 253 13.10 -0.14 -14.17
N VAL A 254 13.68 -0.09 -12.97
CA VAL A 254 12.92 -0.11 -11.72
C VAL A 254 11.98 1.09 -11.63
N ALA A 255 12.46 2.29 -11.97
CA ALA A 255 11.62 3.49 -12.05
C ALA A 255 10.49 3.33 -13.07
N GLY A 256 10.78 2.72 -14.23
CA GLY A 256 9.81 2.41 -15.28
C GLY A 256 8.69 1.48 -14.80
N VAL A 257 9.01 0.44 -14.02
CA VAL A 257 8.02 -0.48 -13.42
C VAL A 257 7.04 0.29 -12.54
N TYR A 258 7.52 1.13 -11.64
CA TYR A 258 6.66 1.91 -10.74
C TYR A 258 5.92 3.04 -11.45
N ALA A 259 6.52 3.66 -12.46
CA ALA A 259 5.84 4.67 -13.29
C ALA A 259 4.67 4.05 -14.05
N LEU A 260 4.85 2.87 -14.66
CA LEU A 260 3.77 2.15 -15.33
C LEU A 260 2.65 1.74 -14.37
N GLN A 261 2.99 1.32 -13.16
CA GLN A 261 2.01 1.06 -12.10
C GLN A 261 1.24 2.35 -11.72
N ALA A 262 1.93 3.47 -11.57
CA ALA A 262 1.33 4.76 -11.22
C ALA A 262 0.36 5.27 -12.29
N ILE A 263 0.62 4.99 -13.57
CA ILE A 263 -0.25 5.36 -14.69
C ILE A 263 -1.43 4.38 -14.83
N SER A 264 -1.16 3.09 -14.73
CA SER A 264 -2.19 2.07 -14.97
C SER A 264 -3.24 1.99 -13.86
N ALA A 265 -2.89 2.30 -12.61
CA ALA A 265 -3.83 2.24 -11.49
C ALA A 265 -5.01 3.22 -11.63
N PRO A 266 -4.82 4.54 -11.80
CA PRO A 266 -5.94 5.47 -11.98
C PRO A 266 -6.70 5.20 -13.29
N THR A 267 -6.02 4.80 -14.35
CA THR A 267 -6.63 4.44 -15.63
C THR A 267 -7.59 3.26 -15.46
N THR A 268 -7.14 2.20 -14.79
CA THR A 268 -7.98 1.04 -14.51
C THR A 268 -9.15 1.39 -13.58
N GLY A 269 -8.89 2.21 -12.55
CA GLY A 269 -9.95 2.71 -11.67
C GLY A 269 -11.05 3.44 -12.45
N TRP A 270 -10.66 4.31 -13.37
CA TRP A 270 -11.60 5.02 -14.25
C TRP A 270 -12.38 4.07 -15.16
N ILE A 271 -11.73 3.05 -15.72
CA ILE A 271 -12.40 2.02 -16.55
C ILE A 271 -13.43 1.27 -15.71
N CYS A 272 -13.07 0.83 -14.50
CA CYS A 272 -13.99 0.14 -13.58
C CYS A 272 -15.24 0.97 -13.28
N ASP A 273 -15.05 2.24 -12.90
CA ASP A 273 -16.14 3.14 -12.60
C ASP A 273 -17.06 3.35 -13.81
N ARG A 274 -16.48 3.53 -15.00
CA ARG A 274 -17.25 3.72 -16.22
C ARG A 274 -18.06 2.48 -16.63
N LEU A 275 -17.53 1.28 -16.39
CA LEU A 275 -18.27 0.04 -16.62
C LEU A 275 -19.42 -0.12 -15.62
N ILE A 276 -19.19 0.19 -14.35
CA ILE A 276 -20.24 0.16 -13.31
C ILE A 276 -21.33 1.19 -13.60
N ALA A 277 -20.97 2.41 -13.96
CA ALA A 277 -21.91 3.47 -14.35
C ALA A 277 -22.75 3.10 -15.60
N ARG A 278 -22.21 2.27 -16.50
CA ARG A 278 -22.94 1.70 -17.64
C ARG A 278 -23.84 0.52 -17.29
N GLY A 279 -23.96 0.16 -16.02
CA GLY A 279 -24.84 -0.90 -15.54
C GLY A 279 -24.20 -2.29 -15.48
N VAL A 280 -22.87 -2.41 -15.70
CA VAL A 280 -22.19 -3.69 -15.47
C VAL A 280 -22.09 -3.93 -13.96
N HIS A 281 -22.51 -5.10 -13.51
CA HIS A 281 -22.56 -5.41 -12.09
C HIS A 281 -21.18 -5.29 -11.40
N PRO A 282 -21.03 -4.55 -10.28
CA PRO A 282 -19.75 -4.30 -9.61
C PRO A 282 -18.95 -5.57 -9.30
N ASN A 283 -19.62 -6.64 -8.88
CA ASN A 283 -18.98 -7.94 -8.62
C ASN A 283 -18.21 -8.47 -9.85
N ARG A 284 -18.80 -8.36 -11.05
CA ARG A 284 -18.13 -8.80 -12.29
C ARG A 284 -16.93 -7.90 -12.60
N VAL A 285 -17.11 -6.59 -12.57
CA VAL A 285 -16.05 -5.62 -12.89
C VAL A 285 -14.87 -5.79 -11.95
N LEU A 286 -15.11 -5.71 -10.65
CA LEU A 286 -14.03 -5.72 -9.65
C LEU A 286 -13.31 -7.07 -9.58
N LYS A 287 -14.05 -8.19 -9.61
CA LYS A 287 -13.42 -9.52 -9.61
C LYS A 287 -12.61 -9.78 -10.88
N THR A 288 -13.14 -9.44 -12.05
CA THR A 288 -12.39 -9.62 -13.29
C THR A 288 -11.12 -8.78 -13.28
N THR A 289 -11.20 -7.53 -12.84
CA THR A 289 -10.05 -6.62 -12.79
C THR A 289 -8.94 -7.15 -11.89
N ILE A 290 -9.27 -7.60 -10.68
CA ILE A 290 -8.24 -8.12 -9.76
C ILE A 290 -7.65 -9.44 -10.23
N ILE A 291 -8.47 -10.33 -10.81
CA ILE A 291 -8.03 -11.61 -11.36
C ILE A 291 -7.09 -11.38 -12.55
N VAL A 292 -7.44 -10.48 -13.48
CA VAL A 292 -6.59 -10.13 -14.63
C VAL A 292 -5.26 -9.57 -14.16
N GLY A 293 -5.26 -8.68 -13.16
CA GLY A 293 -4.04 -8.13 -12.59
C GLY A 293 -3.14 -9.21 -11.98
N LEU A 294 -3.70 -10.06 -11.12
CA LEU A 294 -2.95 -11.17 -10.49
C LEU A 294 -2.45 -12.19 -11.51
N CYS A 295 -3.28 -12.59 -12.48
CA CYS A 295 -2.86 -13.50 -13.56
C CYS A 295 -1.73 -12.92 -14.39
N GLY A 296 -1.80 -11.62 -14.71
CA GLY A 296 -0.76 -10.93 -15.48
C GLY A 296 0.58 -10.88 -14.73
N VAL A 297 0.55 -10.56 -13.42
CA VAL A 297 1.75 -10.61 -12.57
C VAL A 297 2.29 -12.03 -12.48
N ALA A 298 1.45 -13.02 -12.20
CA ALA A 298 1.88 -14.41 -12.08
C ALA A 298 2.49 -14.94 -13.38
N ALA A 299 1.88 -14.64 -14.53
CA ALA A 299 2.41 -15.02 -15.85
C ALA A 299 3.78 -14.36 -16.11
N ALA A 300 3.91 -13.05 -15.82
CA ALA A 300 5.19 -12.36 -15.95
C ALA A 300 6.27 -13.00 -15.07
N MET A 301 5.97 -13.29 -13.81
CA MET A 301 6.92 -13.97 -12.90
C MET A 301 7.28 -15.38 -13.40
N ALA A 302 6.30 -16.18 -13.82
CA ALA A 302 6.54 -17.53 -14.29
C ALA A 302 7.44 -17.56 -15.54
N VAL A 303 7.23 -16.64 -16.48
CA VAL A 303 8.05 -16.57 -17.70
C VAL A 303 9.45 -15.98 -17.38
N CYS A 304 9.55 -15.00 -16.47
CA CYS A 304 10.85 -14.46 -16.02
C CYS A 304 11.77 -15.54 -15.44
N ALA A 305 11.22 -16.60 -14.85
CA ALA A 305 12.01 -17.72 -14.31
C ALA A 305 12.93 -18.37 -15.36
N VAL A 306 12.54 -18.35 -16.63
CA VAL A 306 13.27 -19.00 -17.75
C VAL A 306 13.65 -18.03 -18.87
N ALA A 307 13.33 -16.76 -18.74
CA ALA A 307 13.54 -15.77 -19.79
C ALA A 307 14.97 -15.20 -19.77
N GLY A 308 15.49 -14.89 -20.96
CA GLY A 308 16.71 -14.08 -21.09
C GLY A 308 16.47 -12.61 -20.70
N ALA A 309 17.56 -11.84 -20.60
CA ALA A 309 17.56 -10.47 -20.05
C ALA A 309 16.51 -9.54 -20.69
N THR A 310 16.50 -9.43 -22.02
CA THR A 310 15.59 -8.52 -22.72
C THR A 310 14.13 -8.85 -22.48
N LEU A 311 13.76 -10.15 -22.56
CA LEU A 311 12.39 -10.58 -22.31
C LEU A 311 12.00 -10.37 -20.84
N SER A 312 12.89 -10.65 -19.89
CA SER A 312 12.66 -10.40 -18.47
C SER A 312 12.37 -8.92 -18.20
N ILE A 313 13.13 -8.00 -18.78
CA ILE A 313 12.90 -6.56 -18.62
C ILE A 313 11.50 -6.18 -19.12
N VAL A 314 11.11 -6.63 -20.31
CA VAL A 314 9.76 -6.36 -20.86
C VAL A 314 8.67 -6.93 -19.96
N LEU A 315 8.85 -8.13 -19.45
CA LEU A 315 7.89 -8.78 -18.55
C LEU A 315 7.80 -8.08 -17.18
N LEU A 316 8.90 -7.60 -16.64
CA LEU A 316 8.94 -6.85 -15.39
C LEU A 316 8.23 -5.49 -15.52
N LEU A 317 8.44 -4.77 -16.64
CA LEU A 317 7.68 -3.56 -16.97
C LEU A 317 6.18 -3.87 -17.11
N THR A 318 5.85 -4.97 -17.78
CA THR A 318 4.47 -5.46 -17.93
C THR A 318 3.85 -5.83 -16.59
N ALA A 319 4.62 -6.45 -15.68
CA ALA A 319 4.17 -6.72 -14.30
C ALA A 319 3.83 -5.42 -13.57
N GLY A 320 4.58 -4.34 -13.78
CA GLY A 320 4.26 -3.00 -13.26
C GLY A 320 2.86 -2.54 -13.69
N VAL A 321 2.50 -2.72 -14.97
CA VAL A 321 1.14 -2.43 -15.46
C VAL A 321 0.10 -3.28 -14.72
N PHE A 322 0.30 -4.58 -14.58
CA PHE A 322 -0.66 -5.47 -13.93
C PHE A 322 -0.77 -5.23 -12.42
N PHE A 323 0.28 -4.80 -11.74
CA PHE A 323 0.18 -4.29 -10.36
C PHE A 323 -0.74 -3.07 -10.27
N GLY A 324 -0.66 -2.16 -11.23
CA GLY A 324 -1.58 -1.04 -11.31
C GLY A 324 -3.02 -1.47 -11.62
N VAL A 325 -3.20 -2.48 -12.48
CA VAL A 325 -4.53 -3.02 -12.80
C VAL A 325 -5.24 -3.59 -11.57
N GLN A 326 -4.55 -4.37 -10.71
CA GLN A 326 -5.19 -4.97 -9.54
C GLN A 326 -5.49 -3.97 -8.40
N SER A 327 -4.68 -2.92 -8.25
CA SER A 327 -4.70 -2.03 -7.09
C SER A 327 -6.05 -1.36 -6.79
N PRO A 328 -6.76 -0.72 -7.75
CA PRO A 328 -8.02 -0.04 -7.45
C PRO A 328 -9.14 -1.01 -7.09
N ALA A 329 -9.16 -2.20 -7.70
CA ALA A 329 -10.16 -3.22 -7.41
C ALA A 329 -10.02 -3.79 -6.00
N LEU A 330 -8.80 -3.94 -5.49
CA LEU A 330 -8.53 -4.40 -4.14
C LEU A 330 -9.25 -3.55 -3.08
N GLY A 331 -9.03 -2.23 -3.13
CA GLY A 331 -9.67 -1.29 -2.21
C GLY A 331 -11.19 -1.25 -2.38
N ALA A 332 -11.67 -1.20 -3.64
CA ALA A 332 -13.10 -1.16 -3.94
C ALA A 332 -13.85 -2.42 -3.47
N ILE A 333 -13.24 -3.60 -3.58
CA ILE A 333 -13.80 -4.86 -3.05
C ILE A 333 -13.93 -4.77 -1.52
N THR A 334 -12.88 -4.36 -0.81
CA THR A 334 -12.88 -4.21 0.65
C THR A 334 -13.96 -3.23 1.11
N GLN A 335 -14.07 -2.09 0.45
CA GLN A 335 -15.06 -1.05 0.77
C GLN A 335 -16.49 -1.51 0.48
N THR A 336 -16.68 -2.33 -0.56
CA THR A 336 -17.99 -2.87 -0.91
C THR A 336 -18.44 -3.95 0.07
N LEU A 337 -17.55 -4.88 0.42
CA LEU A 337 -17.86 -5.98 1.35
C LEU A 337 -18.06 -5.46 2.77
N GLY A 338 -17.13 -4.68 3.30
CA GLY A 338 -17.19 -4.16 4.67
C GLY A 338 -18.25 -3.08 4.86
N GLY A 339 -18.50 -2.32 3.79
CA GLY A 339 -19.43 -1.19 3.83
C GLY A 339 -19.06 -0.12 4.85
N PRO A 340 -19.96 0.85 5.13
CA PRO A 340 -19.68 1.94 6.06
C PRO A 340 -19.39 1.49 7.50
N ARG A 341 -19.91 0.33 7.92
CA ARG A 341 -19.78 -0.19 9.29
C ARG A 341 -18.49 -0.92 9.59
N ALA A 342 -17.86 -1.54 8.59
CA ALA A 342 -16.73 -2.44 8.81
C ALA A 342 -15.51 -2.20 7.89
N ALA A 343 -15.57 -1.32 6.88
CA ALA A 343 -14.53 -1.18 5.89
C ALA A 343 -13.14 -0.85 6.49
N GLY A 344 -13.08 -0.05 7.55
CA GLY A 344 -11.83 0.27 8.24
C GLY A 344 -11.24 -0.93 8.98
N GLN A 345 -12.07 -1.65 9.75
CA GLN A 345 -11.65 -2.86 10.46
C GLN A 345 -11.26 -3.99 9.49
N TRP A 346 -12.05 -4.17 8.42
CA TRP A 346 -11.75 -5.12 7.33
C TRP A 346 -10.38 -4.85 6.72
N MET A 347 -10.12 -3.59 6.34
CA MET A 347 -8.83 -3.18 5.78
C MET A 347 -7.69 -3.40 6.78
N GLY A 348 -7.91 -3.17 8.07
CA GLY A 348 -6.90 -3.41 9.10
C GLY A 348 -6.44 -4.87 9.15
N ILE A 349 -7.39 -5.83 9.18
CA ILE A 349 -7.07 -7.28 9.17
C ILE A 349 -6.43 -7.69 7.83
N GLN A 350 -6.99 -7.20 6.73
CA GLN A 350 -6.48 -7.47 5.40
C GLN A 350 -5.04 -6.96 5.22
N ASN A 351 -4.72 -5.78 5.74
CA ASN A 351 -3.37 -5.22 5.71
C ASN A 351 -2.39 -5.95 6.63
N LEU A 352 -2.84 -6.41 7.80
CA LEU A 352 -1.98 -7.29 8.63
C LEU A 352 -1.50 -8.47 7.79
N SER A 353 -2.41 -9.21 7.15
CA SER A 353 -2.06 -10.33 6.28
C SER A 353 -1.13 -9.91 5.14
N ALA A 354 -1.45 -8.82 4.45
CA ALA A 354 -0.68 -8.32 3.32
C ALA A 354 0.76 -7.92 3.69
N ASN A 355 0.97 -7.34 4.87
CA ASN A 355 2.29 -6.93 5.32
C ASN A 355 3.15 -8.10 5.85
N MET A 356 2.53 -9.25 6.20
CA MET A 356 3.30 -10.48 6.42
C MET A 356 4.05 -10.94 5.17
N ALA A 357 3.55 -10.63 3.98
CA ALA A 357 4.27 -10.88 2.74
C ALA A 357 5.58 -10.06 2.65
N GLY A 358 5.62 -8.86 3.23
CA GLY A 358 6.82 -8.03 3.29
C GLY A 358 7.94 -8.63 4.16
N VAL A 359 7.59 -9.52 5.10
CA VAL A 359 8.55 -10.29 5.90
C VAL A 359 8.92 -11.58 5.17
N LEU A 360 7.92 -12.32 4.67
CA LEU A 360 8.11 -13.67 4.13
C LEU A 360 8.74 -13.68 2.74
N ALA A 361 8.39 -12.74 1.86
CA ALA A 361 8.90 -12.75 0.48
C ALA A 361 10.43 -12.58 0.41
N PRO A 362 11.05 -11.61 1.12
CA PRO A 362 12.50 -11.51 1.13
C PRO A 362 13.20 -12.73 1.74
N LEU A 363 12.65 -13.27 2.84
CA LEU A 363 13.22 -14.44 3.53
C LEU A 363 13.19 -15.69 2.63
N ILE A 364 12.03 -16.03 2.09
CA ILE A 364 11.85 -17.21 1.24
C ILE A 364 12.72 -17.08 -0.01
N THR A 365 12.79 -15.89 -0.61
CA THR A 365 13.67 -15.63 -1.76
C THR A 365 15.13 -15.84 -1.39
N GLY A 366 15.58 -15.31 -0.26
CA GLY A 366 16.95 -15.49 0.21
C GLY A 366 17.32 -16.98 0.38
N PHE A 367 16.42 -17.77 0.98
CA PHE A 367 16.62 -19.22 1.12
C PHE A 367 16.63 -19.94 -0.23
N THR A 368 15.69 -19.64 -1.13
CA THR A 368 15.61 -20.31 -2.44
C THR A 368 16.82 -20.02 -3.30
N VAL A 369 17.31 -18.77 -3.29
CA VAL A 369 18.52 -18.38 -4.04
C VAL A 369 19.77 -19.01 -3.43
N SER A 370 19.88 -19.05 -2.10
CA SER A 370 21.01 -19.68 -1.41
C SER A 370 21.10 -21.18 -1.67
N ALA A 371 19.94 -21.85 -1.77
CA ALA A 371 19.87 -23.31 -2.01
C ALA A 371 20.01 -23.67 -3.50
N GLY A 372 19.44 -22.85 -4.41
CA GLY A 372 19.37 -23.15 -5.83
C GLY A 372 20.46 -22.48 -6.69
N GLY A 373 21.18 -21.50 -6.15
CA GLY A 373 22.24 -20.77 -6.87
C GLY A 373 21.72 -19.73 -7.88
N ASP A 374 20.43 -19.73 -8.20
CA ASP A 374 19.78 -18.81 -9.13
C ASP A 374 18.40 -18.33 -8.64
N PHE A 375 17.78 -17.43 -9.41
CA PHE A 375 16.47 -16.85 -9.08
C PHE A 375 15.29 -17.66 -9.64
N PHE A 376 15.49 -18.77 -10.31
CA PHE A 376 14.41 -19.58 -10.89
C PHE A 376 13.33 -19.92 -9.86
N TRP A 377 13.73 -20.52 -8.73
CA TRP A 377 12.79 -20.89 -7.68
C TRP A 377 12.12 -19.70 -7.01
N ALA A 378 12.83 -18.58 -6.88
CA ALA A 378 12.25 -17.36 -6.32
C ALA A 378 11.11 -16.81 -7.21
N TYR A 379 11.32 -16.78 -8.52
CA TYR A 379 10.26 -16.43 -9.47
C TYR A 379 9.12 -17.45 -9.49
N ALA A 380 9.42 -18.74 -9.48
CA ALA A 380 8.42 -19.81 -9.48
C ALA A 380 7.53 -19.77 -8.23
N VAL A 381 8.13 -19.57 -7.05
CA VAL A 381 7.39 -19.41 -5.79
C VAL A 381 6.53 -18.16 -5.83
N SER A 382 7.07 -17.02 -6.32
CA SER A 382 6.30 -15.77 -6.45
C SER A 382 5.09 -15.94 -7.38
N ALA A 383 5.28 -16.59 -8.53
CA ALA A 383 4.20 -16.90 -9.47
C ALA A 383 3.13 -17.80 -8.84
N SER A 384 3.54 -18.88 -8.15
CA SER A 384 2.64 -19.84 -7.52
C SER A 384 1.80 -19.20 -6.41
N ILE A 385 2.43 -18.40 -5.54
CA ILE A 385 1.73 -17.67 -4.48
C ILE A 385 0.75 -16.66 -5.11
N THR A 386 1.15 -15.94 -6.15
CA THR A 386 0.27 -14.97 -6.81
C THR A 386 -0.95 -15.66 -7.44
N LEU A 387 -0.78 -16.85 -8.04
CA LEU A 387 -1.89 -17.67 -8.53
C LEU A 387 -2.81 -18.17 -7.41
N ALA A 388 -2.28 -18.49 -6.23
CA ALA A 388 -3.11 -18.80 -5.07
C ALA A 388 -4.03 -17.61 -4.69
N GLY A 389 -3.58 -16.38 -4.92
CA GLY A 389 -4.43 -15.19 -4.79
C GLY A 389 -5.61 -15.18 -5.78
N VAL A 390 -5.42 -15.62 -7.02
CA VAL A 390 -6.52 -15.79 -7.99
C VAL A 390 -7.54 -16.79 -7.48
N ILE A 391 -7.08 -17.95 -6.95
CA ILE A 391 -7.95 -18.97 -6.36
C ILE A 391 -8.77 -18.37 -5.21
N ALA A 392 -8.17 -17.55 -4.36
CA ALA A 392 -8.88 -16.87 -3.28
C ALA A 392 -10.02 -15.97 -3.80
N TYR A 393 -9.78 -15.16 -4.81
CA TYR A 393 -10.81 -14.29 -5.40
C TYR A 393 -11.89 -15.06 -6.18
N VAL A 394 -11.56 -16.20 -6.81
CA VAL A 394 -12.53 -17.00 -7.57
C VAL A 394 -13.41 -17.82 -6.65
N PHE A 395 -12.82 -18.56 -5.70
CA PHE A 395 -13.50 -19.62 -4.96
C PHE A 395 -13.84 -19.24 -3.51
N VAL A 396 -13.04 -18.38 -2.85
CA VAL A 396 -13.30 -18.00 -1.45
C VAL A 396 -14.29 -16.85 -1.39
N ILE A 397 -14.11 -15.82 -2.22
CA ILE A 397 -15.04 -14.69 -2.30
C ILE A 397 -16.15 -15.04 -3.29
N ARG A 398 -17.33 -15.39 -2.79
CA ARG A 398 -18.47 -15.77 -3.65
C ARG A 398 -18.97 -14.60 -4.48
N ARG A 399 -19.35 -13.49 -3.81
CA ARG A 399 -19.85 -12.26 -4.44
C ARG A 399 -19.28 -11.04 -3.75
N VAL A 400 -19.01 -10.00 -4.51
CA VAL A 400 -18.60 -8.69 -4.00
C VAL A 400 -19.86 -7.85 -3.83
N GLU A 401 -20.52 -8.06 -2.69
CA GLU A 401 -21.74 -7.37 -2.26
C GLU A 401 -21.60 -7.02 -0.79
N LEU A 402 -22.34 -6.01 -0.34
CA LEU A 402 -22.33 -5.60 1.06
C LEU A 402 -22.69 -6.77 1.98
N VAL A 403 -21.80 -7.08 2.92
CA VAL A 403 -22.08 -8.09 3.96
C VAL A 403 -23.18 -7.57 4.87
N ARG A 404 -24.19 -8.41 5.11
CA ARG A 404 -25.29 -8.08 6.03
C ARG A 404 -24.84 -8.33 7.46
N TRP A 405 -24.48 -7.27 8.15
CA TRP A 405 -24.11 -7.32 9.56
C TRP A 405 -25.36 -7.42 10.43
N PRO A 406 -25.36 -8.24 11.48
CA PRO A 406 -26.45 -8.26 12.45
C PRO A 406 -26.74 -6.86 12.97
N ALA A 407 -28.01 -6.58 13.28
CA ALA A 407 -28.35 -5.40 14.04
C ALA A 407 -27.66 -5.50 15.41
N SER A 408 -26.94 -4.47 15.84
CA SER A 408 -26.39 -4.44 17.19
C SER A 408 -27.52 -4.65 18.17
N LEU A 409 -27.48 -5.72 18.94
CA LEU A 409 -28.32 -5.85 20.13
C LEU A 409 -27.89 -4.72 21.06
N THR A 410 -28.65 -3.63 21.05
CA THR A 410 -28.55 -2.52 22.03
C THR A 410 -29.02 -3.00 23.38
#